data_58799223ef2dd5696e8a118aa8c8b747
#
_entry.id   58799223ef2dd5696e8a118aa8c8b747
#
_cell.length_a   1.000
_cell.length_b   1.000
_cell.length_c   1.000
_cell.angle_alpha   90.00
_cell.angle_beta   90.00
_cell.angle_gamma   90.00
#
_symmetry.space_group_name_H-M   'P 1'
#
loop_
_entity.id
_entity.type
_entity.pdbx_description
1 polymer ?
#
loop_
_entity_poly.entity_id
_entity_poly.type
_entity_poly.pdbx_seq_one_letter_code
_entity_poly.pdbx_strand_id
1 'polypeptide(L)'
;MIKTSKLFLIRHAPVKNLKGHVPKSNPDAVINKRHIKRLAAFIPDKCTWYVSPLKRTIQTAEALSKFVNVGEMNFEEKLVEQNFGNWAGKKISEVWDELKHHKDQHNFSFICPEICPPNGNSFLDQCSRITSFIDTLNFYDQN
;
A
#
# COMPACT_ATOMS: atom_id res chain seq x y z
N MET A 1 32.43 10.92 5.69
CA MET A 1 31.56 9.92 6.34
C MET A 1 30.34 9.72 5.45
N ILE A 2 30.03 8.48 5.10
CA ILE A 2 28.80 8.16 4.35
C ILE A 2 27.65 8.27 5.34
N LYS A 3 26.75 9.26 5.16
CA LYS A 3 25.50 9.35 5.93
C LYS A 3 24.55 8.28 5.40
N THR A 4 24.13 7.35 6.23
CA THR A 4 23.15 6.32 5.89
C THR A 4 21.80 6.71 6.47
N SER A 5 20.77 6.70 5.63
CA SER A 5 19.37 6.84 6.07
C SER A 5 18.74 5.46 6.25
N LYS A 6 17.81 5.32 7.20
CA LYS A 6 17.04 4.10 7.41
C LYS A 6 15.62 4.29 6.91
N LEU A 7 15.14 3.38 6.08
CA LEU A 7 13.77 3.34 5.61
C LEU A 7 13.00 2.23 6.33
N PHE A 8 11.88 2.59 6.95
CA PHE A 8 10.97 1.65 7.60
C PHE A 8 9.72 1.48 6.73
N LEU A 9 9.51 0.29 6.20
CA LEU A 9 8.31 -0.05 5.42
C LEU A 9 7.27 -0.67 6.34
N ILE A 10 6.13 0.00 6.50
CA ILE A 10 5.06 -0.43 7.38
C ILE A 10 3.81 -0.71 6.54
N ARG A 11 3.33 -1.95 6.61
CA ARG A 11 2.03 -2.31 6.03
C ARG A 11 0.90 -1.86 6.96
N HIS A 12 -0.21 -1.40 6.37
CA HIS A 12 -1.43 -1.07 7.11
C HIS A 12 -1.94 -2.25 7.96
N ALA A 13 -2.70 -1.96 9.00
CA ALA A 13 -3.41 -2.97 9.79
C ALA A 13 -4.35 -3.81 8.92
N PRO A 14 -4.69 -5.05 9.33
CA PRO A 14 -5.57 -5.92 8.56
C PRO A 14 -6.88 -5.24 8.16
N VAL A 15 -7.43 -5.65 7.04
CA VAL A 15 -8.77 -5.25 6.56
C VAL A 15 -9.68 -6.49 6.48
N LYS A 16 -10.99 -6.28 6.56
CA LYS A 16 -11.95 -7.36 6.34
C LYS A 16 -12.14 -7.56 4.84
N ASN A 17 -11.53 -8.60 4.29
CA ASN A 17 -11.73 -9.05 2.92
C ASN A 17 -12.61 -10.31 2.90
N LEU A 18 -13.47 -10.42 1.91
CA LEU A 18 -14.20 -11.66 1.64
C LEU A 18 -13.23 -12.65 0.98
N LYS A 19 -13.19 -13.88 1.51
CA LYS A 19 -12.38 -14.95 0.90
C LYS A 19 -12.85 -15.20 -0.54
N GLY A 20 -11.89 -15.33 -1.47
CA GLY A 20 -12.19 -15.57 -2.89
C GLY A 20 -12.69 -14.34 -3.66
N HIS A 21 -12.54 -13.15 -3.09
CA HIS A 21 -12.89 -11.88 -3.76
C HIS A 21 -11.66 -11.01 -3.95
N VAL A 22 -11.69 -10.20 -4.99
CA VAL A 22 -10.74 -9.10 -5.19
C VAL A 22 -10.91 -8.09 -4.05
N PRO A 23 -9.84 -7.54 -3.49
CA PRO A 23 -9.95 -6.54 -2.43
C PRO A 23 -10.83 -5.37 -2.86
N LYS A 24 -11.60 -4.82 -1.92
CA LYS A 24 -12.29 -3.53 -2.12
C LYS A 24 -11.25 -2.42 -2.27
N SER A 25 -11.57 -1.39 -3.01
CA SER A 25 -10.64 -0.29 -3.30
C SER A 25 -10.17 0.46 -2.04
N ASN A 26 -11.06 0.74 -1.11
CA ASN A 26 -10.74 1.54 0.07
C ASN A 26 -11.44 1.06 1.36
N PRO A 27 -11.18 -0.18 1.83
CA PRO A 27 -11.77 -0.70 3.06
C PRO A 27 -11.14 -0.06 4.30
N ASP A 28 -11.88 -0.08 5.42
CA ASP A 28 -11.38 0.32 6.72
C ASP A 28 -10.40 -0.72 7.31
N ALA A 29 -9.45 -0.24 8.10
CA ALA A 29 -8.54 -1.07 8.86
C ALA A 29 -9.20 -1.65 10.11
N VAL A 30 -8.83 -2.88 10.46
CA VAL A 30 -9.18 -3.49 11.75
C VAL A 30 -8.05 -3.22 12.74
N ILE A 31 -8.21 -2.18 13.54
CA ILE A 31 -7.18 -1.74 14.49
C ILE A 31 -7.20 -2.61 15.74
N ASN A 32 -6.08 -3.31 15.99
CA ASN A 32 -5.82 -4.00 17.24
C ASN A 32 -4.79 -3.22 18.07
N LYS A 33 -5.21 -2.61 19.15
CA LYS A 33 -4.39 -1.75 20.01
C LYS A 33 -3.10 -2.44 20.50
N ARG A 34 -3.17 -3.73 20.82
CA ARG A 34 -1.99 -4.50 21.29
C ARG A 34 -0.95 -4.64 20.18
N HIS A 35 -1.39 -4.94 18.94
CA HIS A 35 -0.48 -5.05 17.79
C HIS A 35 0.12 -3.70 17.43
N ILE A 36 -0.69 -2.65 17.42
CA ILE A 36 -0.21 -1.27 17.16
C ILE A 36 0.86 -0.89 18.18
N LYS A 37 0.62 -1.10 19.49
CA LYS A 37 1.60 -0.78 20.53
C LYS A 37 2.90 -1.57 20.38
N ARG A 38 2.82 -2.85 19.99
CA ARG A 38 4.02 -3.67 19.73
C ARG A 38 4.80 -3.16 18.53
N LEU A 39 4.12 -2.81 17.44
CA LEU A 39 4.78 -2.27 16.23
C LEU A 39 5.42 -0.90 16.53
N ALA A 40 4.72 -0.03 17.25
CA ALA A 40 5.20 1.29 17.62
C ALA A 40 6.56 1.24 18.35
N ALA A 41 6.82 0.20 19.14
CA ALA A 41 8.09 0.03 19.85
C ALA A 41 9.32 -0.13 18.93
N PHE A 42 9.12 -0.44 17.65
CA PHE A 42 10.20 -0.56 16.66
C PHE A 42 10.36 0.70 15.78
N ILE A 43 9.47 1.68 15.91
CA ILE A 43 9.49 2.89 15.09
C ILE A 43 10.23 3.97 15.88
N PRO A 44 11.31 4.56 15.33
CA PRO A 44 12.02 5.65 15.99
C PRO A 44 11.15 6.91 16.10
N ASP A 45 11.37 7.69 17.16
CA ASP A 45 10.78 9.00 17.30
C ASP A 45 11.32 10.01 16.29
N LYS A 46 10.54 11.03 16.02
CA LYS A 46 10.90 12.16 15.14
C LYS A 46 11.25 11.78 13.70
N CYS A 47 10.77 10.62 13.23
CA CYS A 47 10.87 10.26 11.81
C CYS A 47 9.87 11.06 10.98
N THR A 48 10.23 11.32 9.72
CA THR A 48 9.28 11.77 8.69
C THR A 48 8.49 10.55 8.19
N TRP A 49 7.17 10.67 8.19
CA TRP A 49 6.27 9.64 7.72
C TRP A 49 5.66 10.02 6.38
N TYR A 50 5.66 9.09 5.45
CA TYR A 50 4.92 9.20 4.19
C TYR A 50 3.79 8.17 4.22
N VAL A 51 2.56 8.64 4.12
CA VAL A 51 1.35 7.83 4.32
C VAL A 51 0.51 7.85 3.07
N SER A 52 0.15 6.68 2.54
CA SER A 52 -0.84 6.61 1.46
C SER A 52 -2.19 7.16 1.93
N PRO A 53 -2.94 7.92 1.10
CA PRO A 53 -4.22 8.52 1.49
C PRO A 53 -5.38 7.50 1.60
N LEU A 54 -5.13 6.21 1.43
CA LEU A 54 -6.15 5.18 1.64
C LEU A 54 -6.56 5.09 3.12
N LYS A 55 -7.86 4.93 3.39
CA LYS A 55 -8.42 4.90 4.75
C LYS A 55 -7.65 3.98 5.70
N ARG A 56 -7.39 2.74 5.28
CA ARG A 56 -6.68 1.76 6.10
C ARG A 56 -5.27 2.20 6.50
N THR A 57 -4.57 2.92 5.61
CA THR A 57 -3.22 3.45 5.90
C THR A 57 -3.28 4.65 6.83
N ILE A 58 -4.20 5.59 6.59
CA ILE A 58 -4.44 6.73 7.49
C ILE A 58 -4.79 6.25 8.89
N GLN A 59 -5.78 5.37 9.01
CA GLN A 59 -6.22 4.81 10.30
C GLN A 59 -5.10 4.08 11.04
N THR A 60 -4.22 3.38 10.30
CA THR A 60 -3.05 2.73 10.89
C THR A 60 -2.03 3.75 11.38
N ALA A 61 -1.72 4.78 10.59
CA ALA A 61 -0.81 5.86 10.96
C ALA A 61 -1.33 6.64 12.18
N GLU A 62 -2.60 7.00 12.21
CA GLU A 62 -3.25 7.65 13.36
C GLU A 62 -3.21 6.79 14.62
N ALA A 63 -3.39 5.47 14.48
CA ALA A 63 -3.29 4.56 15.61
C ALA A 63 -1.86 4.45 16.16
N LEU A 64 -0.86 4.44 15.28
CA LEU A 64 0.58 4.41 15.63
C LEU A 64 1.05 5.73 16.25
N SER A 65 0.60 6.88 15.74
CA SER A 65 0.99 8.21 16.22
C SER A 65 0.60 8.47 17.68
N LYS A 66 -0.30 7.65 18.24
CA LYS A 66 -0.64 7.70 19.67
C LYS A 66 0.46 7.13 20.57
N PHE A 67 1.44 6.43 20.00
CA PHE A 67 2.51 5.73 20.73
C PHE A 67 3.92 6.13 20.25
N VAL A 68 4.04 6.86 19.16
CA VAL A 68 5.31 7.30 18.57
C VAL A 68 5.26 8.80 18.41
N ASN A 69 6.33 9.49 18.80
CA ASN A 69 6.46 10.92 18.55
C ASN A 69 6.84 11.15 17.08
N VAL A 70 5.84 11.45 16.24
CA VAL A 70 6.02 11.67 14.80
C VAL A 70 6.69 13.01 14.58
N GLY A 71 7.75 13.07 13.77
CA GLY A 71 8.39 14.32 13.37
C GLY A 71 7.50 15.09 12.39
N GLU A 72 7.23 14.50 11.26
CA GLU A 72 6.40 15.06 10.20
C GLU A 72 5.56 13.94 9.57
N MET A 73 4.32 14.23 9.19
CA MET A 73 3.44 13.27 8.50
C MET A 73 2.95 13.88 7.18
N ASN A 74 3.36 13.27 6.08
CA ASN A 74 3.03 13.67 4.73
C ASN A 74 2.11 12.63 4.08
N PHE A 75 1.00 13.06 3.49
CA PHE A 75 0.16 12.18 2.67
C PHE A 75 0.69 12.17 1.24
N GLU A 76 0.97 10.97 0.71
CA GLU A 76 1.61 10.79 -0.59
C GLU A 76 0.75 9.93 -1.52
N GLU A 77 0.18 10.55 -2.54
CA GLU A 77 -0.68 9.92 -3.54
C GLU A 77 0.03 8.82 -4.34
N LYS A 78 1.33 8.95 -4.55
CA LYS A 78 2.12 7.95 -5.28
C LYS A 78 2.21 6.61 -4.53
N LEU A 79 1.92 6.59 -3.22
CA LEU A 79 1.89 5.39 -2.39
C LEU A 79 0.55 4.65 -2.40
N VAL A 80 -0.43 5.08 -3.19
CA VAL A 80 -1.71 4.39 -3.34
C VAL A 80 -1.47 3.00 -3.95
N GLU A 81 -2.12 1.97 -3.38
CA GLU A 81 -2.08 0.60 -3.91
C GLU A 81 -2.73 0.54 -5.31
N GLN A 82 -2.47 -0.54 -6.06
CA GLN A 82 -3.11 -0.81 -7.33
C GLN A 82 -4.62 -0.63 -7.24
N ASN A 83 -5.19 0.11 -8.19
CA ASN A 83 -6.63 0.24 -8.32
C ASN A 83 -7.18 -0.87 -9.20
N PHE A 84 -7.96 -1.77 -8.61
CA PHE A 84 -8.62 -2.85 -9.35
C PHE A 84 -9.87 -2.41 -10.13
N GLY A 85 -10.20 -1.11 -10.12
CA GLY A 85 -11.31 -0.56 -10.91
C GLY A 85 -12.61 -1.34 -10.72
N ASN A 86 -13.21 -1.74 -11.84
CA ASN A 86 -14.47 -2.48 -11.84
C ASN A 86 -14.36 -3.91 -11.28
N TRP A 87 -13.16 -4.42 -11.05
CA TRP A 87 -12.97 -5.73 -10.42
C TRP A 87 -12.96 -5.68 -8.90
N ALA A 88 -12.82 -4.51 -8.31
CA ALA A 88 -12.81 -4.37 -6.86
C ALA A 88 -14.07 -4.94 -6.21
N GLY A 89 -13.91 -5.92 -5.31
CA GLY A 89 -14.99 -6.61 -4.62
C GLY A 89 -15.69 -7.73 -5.40
N LYS A 90 -15.39 -7.94 -6.70
CA LYS A 90 -15.89 -9.08 -7.47
C LYS A 90 -15.30 -10.41 -6.97
N LYS A 91 -15.97 -11.52 -7.27
CA LYS A 91 -15.37 -12.83 -7.06
C LYS A 91 -14.18 -13.03 -8.01
N ILE A 92 -13.13 -13.66 -7.50
CA ILE A 92 -11.93 -13.98 -8.30
C ILE A 92 -12.30 -14.83 -9.52
N SER A 93 -13.26 -15.75 -9.37
CA SER A 93 -13.76 -16.58 -10.48
C SER A 93 -14.39 -15.76 -11.61
N GLU A 94 -15.13 -14.71 -11.29
CA GLU A 94 -15.74 -13.83 -12.28
C GLU A 94 -14.67 -13.07 -13.08
N VAL A 95 -13.64 -12.59 -12.39
CA VAL A 95 -12.50 -11.91 -13.05
C VAL A 95 -11.71 -12.88 -13.93
N TRP A 96 -11.53 -14.13 -13.49
CA TRP A 96 -10.91 -15.18 -14.32
C TRP A 96 -11.71 -15.47 -15.57
N ASP A 97 -13.04 -15.48 -15.48
CA ASP A 97 -13.91 -15.67 -16.63
C ASP A 97 -13.78 -14.53 -17.65
N GLU A 98 -13.64 -13.28 -17.18
CA GLU A 98 -13.35 -12.12 -18.03
C GLU A 98 -11.98 -12.23 -18.71
N LEU A 99 -10.99 -12.82 -18.05
CA LEU A 99 -9.61 -12.96 -18.54
C LEU A 99 -9.35 -14.19 -19.41
N LYS A 100 -10.31 -15.10 -19.59
CA LYS A 100 -10.13 -16.35 -20.36
C LYS A 100 -9.58 -16.16 -21.79
N HIS A 101 -9.82 -15.00 -22.38
CA HIS A 101 -9.39 -14.67 -23.74
C HIS A 101 -8.03 -13.94 -23.79
N HIS A 102 -7.43 -13.62 -22.64
CA HIS A 102 -6.08 -13.05 -22.60
C HIS A 102 -5.03 -14.14 -22.81
N LYS A 103 -4.16 -13.96 -23.83
CA LYS A 103 -3.13 -14.95 -24.21
C LYS A 103 -2.03 -15.14 -23.16
N ASP A 104 -1.84 -14.17 -22.28
CA ASP A 104 -0.72 -14.10 -21.34
C ASP A 104 -1.14 -14.40 -19.89
N GLN A 105 -1.92 -15.47 -19.70
CA GLN A 105 -2.27 -15.93 -18.36
C GLN A 105 -1.05 -16.57 -17.69
N HIS A 106 -0.56 -15.95 -16.63
CA HIS A 106 0.51 -16.52 -15.82
C HIS A 106 -0.04 -17.38 -14.69
N ASN A 107 0.43 -18.64 -14.58
CA ASN A 107 -0.08 -19.65 -13.64
C ASN A 107 0.12 -19.29 -12.15
N PHE A 108 0.94 -18.31 -11.80
CA PHE A 108 1.33 -17.98 -10.43
C PHE A 108 0.85 -16.62 -9.92
N SER A 109 0.30 -15.77 -10.77
CA SER A 109 -0.26 -14.48 -10.36
C SER A 109 -1.73 -14.42 -10.70
N PHE A 110 -2.50 -13.80 -9.80
CA PHE A 110 -3.91 -13.54 -10.04
C PHE A 110 -4.13 -12.76 -11.35
N ILE A 111 -3.21 -11.86 -11.66
CA ILE A 111 -3.23 -11.05 -12.88
C ILE A 111 -1.79 -10.84 -13.36
N CYS A 112 -1.55 -10.86 -14.69
CA CYS A 112 -0.27 -10.43 -15.24
C CYS A 112 -0.02 -8.95 -14.92
N PRO A 113 1.24 -8.54 -14.67
CA PRO A 113 1.57 -7.18 -14.21
C PRO A 113 1.10 -6.07 -15.15
N GLU A 114 1.00 -6.35 -16.45
CA GLU A 114 0.59 -5.43 -17.51
C GLU A 114 -0.92 -5.25 -17.61
N ILE A 115 -1.71 -6.19 -17.06
CA ILE A 115 -3.16 -6.16 -17.21
C ILE A 115 -3.74 -5.00 -16.40
N CYS A 116 -4.46 -4.13 -17.08
CA CYS A 116 -5.16 -3.01 -16.49
C CYS A 116 -6.64 -3.37 -16.30
N PRO A 117 -7.14 -3.45 -15.07
CA PRO A 117 -8.56 -3.59 -14.81
C PRO A 117 -9.38 -2.45 -15.43
N PRO A 118 -10.60 -2.67 -15.94
CA PRO A 118 -11.44 -1.58 -16.42
C PRO A 118 -11.64 -0.50 -15.36
N ASN A 119 -11.34 0.76 -15.69
CA ASN A 119 -11.33 1.90 -14.78
C ASN A 119 -10.35 1.78 -13.59
N GLY A 120 -9.33 0.93 -13.74
CA GLY A 120 -8.25 0.75 -12.79
C GLY A 120 -6.89 1.10 -13.37
N ASN A 121 -5.84 0.53 -12.78
CA ASN A 121 -4.48 0.60 -13.28
C ASN A 121 -3.77 -0.76 -13.16
N SER A 122 -2.69 -0.94 -13.93
CA SER A 122 -1.88 -2.14 -13.87
C SER A 122 -0.96 -2.14 -12.62
N PHE A 123 -0.38 -3.31 -12.33
CA PHE A 123 0.67 -3.39 -11.31
C PHE A 123 1.93 -2.62 -11.74
N LEU A 124 2.25 -2.60 -13.03
CA LEU A 124 3.38 -1.81 -13.55
C LEU A 124 3.18 -0.31 -13.36
N ASP A 125 1.94 0.20 -13.52
CA ASP A 125 1.63 1.60 -13.22
C ASP A 125 1.88 1.93 -11.74
N GLN A 126 1.52 1.01 -10.83
CA GLN A 126 1.82 1.16 -9.42
C GLN A 126 3.33 1.19 -9.17
N CYS A 127 4.09 0.26 -9.75
CA CYS A 127 5.54 0.23 -9.62
C CYS A 127 6.17 1.53 -10.10
N SER A 128 5.77 2.02 -11.27
CA SER A 128 6.27 3.29 -11.84
C SER A 128 6.00 4.49 -10.91
N ARG A 129 4.80 4.58 -10.34
CA ARG A 129 4.47 5.65 -9.37
C ARG A 129 5.35 5.60 -8.12
N ILE A 130 5.51 4.41 -7.54
CA ILE A 130 6.31 4.23 -6.33
C ILE A 130 7.77 4.53 -6.60
N THR A 131 8.33 4.07 -7.72
CA THR A 131 9.70 4.39 -8.12
C THR A 131 9.88 5.91 -8.26
N SER A 132 8.97 6.58 -8.95
CA SER A 132 8.98 8.04 -9.06
C SER A 132 8.92 8.77 -7.71
N PHE A 133 8.24 8.21 -6.69
CA PHE A 133 8.26 8.77 -5.35
C PHE A 133 9.61 8.52 -4.66
N ILE A 134 10.14 7.30 -4.73
CA ILE A 134 11.42 6.94 -4.11
C ILE A 134 12.54 7.83 -4.64
N ASP A 135 12.53 8.13 -5.95
CA ASP A 135 13.51 9.01 -6.59
C ASP A 135 13.46 10.45 -6.06
N THR A 136 12.31 10.88 -5.50
CA THR A 136 12.19 12.20 -4.85
C THR A 136 12.75 12.24 -3.43
N LEU A 137 12.96 11.08 -2.81
CA LEU A 137 13.51 11.00 -1.46
C LEU A 137 15.03 11.21 -1.50
N ASN A 138 15.47 12.42 -1.19
CA ASN A 138 16.89 12.73 -1.04
C ASN A 138 17.45 12.05 0.21
N PHE A 139 17.93 10.81 0.06
CA PHE A 139 18.59 10.09 1.17
C PHE A 139 19.95 10.66 1.53
N TYR A 140 20.48 11.61 0.76
CA TYR A 140 21.85 12.12 0.85
C TYR A 140 21.98 13.56 1.35
N ASP A 141 20.91 14.36 1.32
CA ASP A 141 20.93 15.78 1.69
C ASP A 141 20.08 16.11 2.92
N GLN A 142 20.51 15.67 4.09
CA GLN A 142 20.13 16.34 5.33
C GLN A 142 21.43 16.79 6.01
N ASN A 143 21.85 18.00 5.64
CA ASN A 143 22.85 18.79 6.37
C ASN A 143 22.33 19.19 7.75
#